data_6297f589cf702bf86a0bd9730fe21865
#
_entry.id   6297f589cf702bf86a0bd9730fe21865
#
_cell.length_a   1.000
_cell.length_b   1.000
_cell.length_c   1.000
_cell.angle_alpha   90.00
_cell.angle_beta   90.00
_cell.angle_gamma   90.00
#
_symmetry.space_group_name_H-M   'P 1'
#
loop_
_entity.id
_entity.type
_entity.pdbx_description
1 polymer ?
#
loop_
_entity_poly.entity_id
_entity_poly.type
_entity_poly.pdbx_seq_one_letter_code
_entity_poly.pdbx_strand_id
1 'polypeptide(L)'
;MMIDVDHFKLFNDTYGHPEGDACLSRIGETLAGLAAATSGFAARYGGEEFCLLLPDSGTGRALAVGEMVRAAVQNLAIPHATSSHLVVTVSVGVAGVKPSDAVNPGDLLEAADASLYVAKRNGRNTVAEHGLGQTAENGSVALAS
;
A
#
# COMPACT_ATOMS: atom_id res chain seq x y z
N MET A 1 3.73 6.10 -2.90
CA MET A 1 2.85 4.91 -2.77
C MET A 1 2.18 4.91 -1.41
N MET A 2 0.95 4.43 -1.36
CA MET A 2 0.20 4.20 -0.12
C MET A 2 0.16 2.70 0.18
N ILE A 3 0.30 2.34 1.44
CA ILE A 3 0.43 0.97 1.92
C ILE A 3 -0.51 0.80 3.10
N ASP A 4 -1.29 -0.27 3.13
CA ASP A 4 -2.25 -0.56 4.19
C ASP A 4 -2.13 -2.03 4.61
N VAL A 5 -2.17 -2.26 5.92
CA VAL A 5 -2.04 -3.61 6.49
C VAL A 5 -3.36 -4.37 6.33
N ASP A 6 -3.33 -5.44 5.57
CA ASP A 6 -4.51 -6.22 5.24
C ASP A 6 -5.15 -6.84 6.49
N HIS A 7 -6.47 -6.66 6.62
CA HIS A 7 -7.27 -7.21 7.72
C HIS A 7 -6.76 -6.85 9.13
N PHE A 8 -6.16 -5.66 9.30
CA PHE A 8 -5.53 -5.27 10.56
C PHE A 8 -6.52 -5.19 11.73
N LYS A 9 -7.77 -4.79 11.48
CA LYS A 9 -8.82 -4.85 12.50
C LYS A 9 -9.04 -6.27 13.02
N LEU A 10 -9.12 -7.26 12.12
CA LEU A 10 -9.24 -8.67 12.52
C LEU A 10 -8.02 -9.17 13.28
N PHE A 11 -6.83 -8.67 12.94
CA PHE A 11 -5.61 -8.95 13.69
C PHE A 11 -5.73 -8.45 15.13
N ASN A 12 -6.11 -7.18 15.33
CA ASN A 12 -6.33 -6.61 16.67
C ASN A 12 -7.43 -7.33 17.45
N ASP A 13 -8.53 -7.67 16.80
CA ASP A 13 -9.63 -8.40 17.42
C ASP A 13 -9.20 -9.81 17.88
N THR A 14 -8.20 -10.41 17.21
CA THR A 14 -7.69 -11.76 17.52
C THR A 14 -6.57 -11.74 18.56
N TYR A 15 -5.61 -10.81 18.43
CA TYR A 15 -4.38 -10.82 19.21
C TYR A 15 -4.27 -9.67 20.21
N GLY A 16 -5.16 -8.69 20.14
CA GLY A 16 -5.16 -7.49 20.98
C GLY A 16 -4.33 -6.33 20.41
N HIS A 17 -4.62 -5.13 20.90
CA HIS A 17 -3.93 -3.91 20.49
C HIS A 17 -2.41 -3.89 20.73
N PRO A 18 -1.88 -4.41 21.87
CA PRO A 18 -0.43 -4.45 22.05
C PRO A 18 0.31 -5.25 20.97
N GLU A 19 -0.25 -6.39 20.53
CA GLU A 19 0.30 -7.18 19.44
C GLU A 19 0.15 -6.46 18.09
N GLY A 20 -0.95 -5.72 17.89
CA GLY A 20 -1.13 -4.83 16.75
C GLY A 20 -0.06 -3.74 16.69
N ASP A 21 0.24 -3.09 17.79
CA ASP A 21 1.29 -2.08 17.87
C ASP A 21 2.68 -2.67 17.58
N ALA A 22 2.98 -3.85 18.11
CA ALA A 22 4.22 -4.57 17.82
C ALA A 22 4.31 -4.96 16.32
N CYS A 23 3.20 -5.39 15.72
CA CYS A 23 3.10 -5.69 14.29
C CYS A 23 3.41 -4.45 13.45
N LEU A 24 2.76 -3.32 13.75
CA LEU A 24 2.98 -2.06 13.01
C LEU A 24 4.43 -1.54 13.18
N SER A 25 5.03 -1.71 14.34
CA SER A 25 6.43 -1.35 14.57
C SER A 25 7.37 -2.14 13.66
N ARG A 26 7.22 -3.46 13.58
CA ARG A 26 8.02 -4.33 12.71
C ARG A 26 7.84 -3.99 11.23
N ILE A 27 6.62 -3.69 10.80
CA ILE A 27 6.34 -3.21 9.45
C ILE A 27 7.04 -1.89 9.20
N GLY A 28 6.91 -0.92 10.11
CA GLY A 28 7.55 0.39 10.00
C GLY A 28 9.08 0.30 9.87
N GLU A 29 9.73 -0.55 10.67
CA GLU A 29 11.17 -0.81 10.57
C GLU A 29 11.57 -1.40 9.21
N THR A 30 10.77 -2.35 8.71
CA THR A 30 10.97 -2.95 7.39
C THR A 30 10.86 -1.91 6.27
N LEU A 31 9.84 -1.06 6.33
CA LEU A 31 9.64 0.02 5.36
C LEU A 31 10.76 1.07 5.42
N ALA A 32 11.22 1.43 6.62
CA ALA A 32 12.34 2.35 6.80
C ALA A 32 13.64 1.81 6.18
N GLY A 33 13.91 0.51 6.36
CA GLY A 33 15.06 -0.16 5.73
C GLY A 33 14.98 -0.16 4.21
N LEU A 34 13.82 -0.47 3.64
CA LEU A 34 13.60 -0.43 2.19
C LEU A 34 13.68 1.00 1.64
N ALA A 35 13.13 1.98 2.34
CA ALA A 35 13.23 3.38 1.96
C ALA A 35 14.68 3.84 1.91
N ALA A 36 15.48 3.52 2.93
CA ALA A 36 16.91 3.85 2.95
C ALA A 36 17.67 3.18 1.77
N ALA A 37 17.40 1.91 1.49
CA ALA A 37 18.03 1.18 0.39
C ALA A 37 17.65 1.68 -1.00
N THR A 38 16.51 2.36 -1.12
CA THR A 38 15.98 2.87 -2.40
C THR A 38 16.05 4.39 -2.54
N SER A 39 16.73 5.07 -1.62
CA SER A 39 16.82 6.54 -1.54
C SER A 39 15.43 7.20 -1.42
N GLY A 40 14.53 6.54 -0.72
CA GLY A 40 13.17 6.97 -0.49
C GLY A 40 12.93 7.44 0.94
N PHE A 41 11.67 7.75 1.20
CA PHE A 41 11.17 8.17 2.51
C PHE A 41 9.98 7.31 2.90
N ALA A 42 9.99 6.70 4.09
CA ALA A 42 8.86 6.00 4.65
C ALA A 42 8.31 6.75 5.87
N ALA A 43 6.98 6.79 5.99
CA ALA A 43 6.29 7.36 7.13
C ALA A 43 5.02 6.56 7.44
N ARG A 44 4.62 6.50 8.70
CA ARG A 44 3.28 6.06 9.08
C ARG A 44 2.32 7.23 8.79
N TYR A 45 1.33 6.97 7.93
CA TYR A 45 0.36 7.99 7.52
C TYR A 45 -0.75 8.14 8.57
N GLY A 46 -1.22 7.04 9.13
CA GLY A 46 -2.21 7.01 10.21
C GLY A 46 -2.75 5.59 10.42
N GLY A 47 -3.16 5.22 11.64
CA GLY A 47 -3.71 3.89 11.90
C GLY A 47 -2.79 2.76 11.44
N GLU A 48 -3.26 1.95 10.50
CA GLU A 48 -2.52 0.86 9.83
C GLU A 48 -1.96 1.25 8.47
N GLU A 49 -1.97 2.53 8.12
CA GLU A 49 -1.54 3.04 6.83
C GLU A 49 -0.13 3.63 6.89
N PHE A 50 0.66 3.33 5.88
CA PHE A 50 2.00 3.86 5.67
C PHE A 50 2.10 4.50 4.29
N CYS A 51 3.06 5.39 4.16
CA CYS A 51 3.39 6.04 2.89
C CYS A 51 4.88 5.85 2.61
N LEU A 52 5.23 5.62 1.35
CA LEU A 52 6.62 5.58 0.89
C LEU A 52 6.76 6.46 -0.35
N LEU A 53 7.66 7.43 -0.27
CA LEU A 53 8.00 8.35 -1.34
C LEU A 53 9.31 7.91 -1.98
N LEU A 54 9.36 7.90 -3.30
CA LEU A 54 10.55 7.60 -4.10
C LEU A 54 10.84 8.79 -5.01
N PRO A 55 11.79 9.66 -4.65
CA PRO A 55 12.22 10.73 -5.52
C PRO A 55 12.84 10.18 -6.81
N ASP A 56 12.72 10.92 -7.90
CA ASP A 56 13.34 10.64 -9.19
C ASP A 56 13.11 9.21 -9.71
N SER A 57 11.93 8.67 -9.45
CA SER A 57 11.57 7.31 -9.81
C SER A 57 10.51 7.30 -10.90
N GLY A 58 10.78 6.62 -12.01
CA GLY A 58 9.74 6.26 -12.95
C GLY A 58 8.80 5.18 -12.38
N THR A 59 7.62 5.07 -12.98
CA THR A 59 6.56 4.15 -12.54
C THR A 59 7.02 2.70 -12.43
N GLY A 60 7.81 2.20 -13.37
CA GLY A 60 8.32 0.83 -13.33
C GLY A 60 9.18 0.54 -12.10
N ARG A 61 10.04 1.49 -11.69
CA ARG A 61 10.80 1.38 -10.44
C ARG A 61 9.90 1.44 -9.22
N ALA A 62 8.92 2.31 -9.23
CA ALA A 62 7.98 2.43 -8.12
C ALA A 62 7.17 1.13 -7.92
N LEU A 63 6.71 0.49 -9.01
CA LEU A 63 6.05 -0.82 -8.96
C LEU A 63 6.97 -1.91 -8.42
N ALA A 64 8.23 -1.95 -8.87
CA ALA A 64 9.21 -2.92 -8.38
C ALA A 64 9.46 -2.75 -6.87
N VAL A 65 9.58 -1.51 -6.38
CA VAL A 65 9.74 -1.24 -4.95
C VAL A 65 8.44 -1.58 -4.19
N GLY A 66 7.28 -1.32 -4.75
CA GLY A 66 5.99 -1.74 -4.17
C GLY A 66 5.92 -3.25 -3.97
N GLU A 67 6.38 -4.03 -4.93
CA GLU A 67 6.45 -5.49 -4.82
C GLU A 67 7.50 -5.95 -3.79
N MET A 68 8.64 -5.24 -3.68
CA MET A 68 9.60 -5.48 -2.60
C MET A 68 9.00 -5.25 -1.22
N VAL A 69 8.22 -4.17 -1.06
CA VAL A 69 7.48 -3.86 0.18
C VAL A 69 6.52 -4.99 0.52
N ARG A 70 5.66 -5.37 -0.43
CA ARG A 70 4.69 -6.45 -0.25
C ARG A 70 5.36 -7.76 0.18
N ALA A 71 6.39 -8.17 -0.55
CA ALA A 71 7.12 -9.39 -0.28
C ALA A 71 7.86 -9.34 1.06
N ALA A 72 8.49 -8.21 1.40
CA ALA A 72 9.22 -8.06 2.66
C ALA A 72 8.29 -8.17 3.87
N VAL A 73 7.11 -7.54 3.82
CA VAL A 73 6.12 -7.65 4.90
C VAL A 73 5.60 -9.08 5.02
N GLN A 74 5.25 -9.73 3.92
CA GLN A 74 4.82 -11.13 3.95
C GLN A 74 5.91 -12.05 4.52
N ASN A 75 7.18 -11.80 4.20
CA ASN A 75 8.33 -12.57 4.69
C ASN A 75 8.65 -12.33 6.18
N LEU A 76 8.06 -11.32 6.84
CA LEU A 76 8.11 -11.21 8.29
C LEU A 76 7.41 -12.39 8.98
N ALA A 77 6.57 -13.10 8.24
CA ALA A 77 5.83 -14.28 8.68
C ALA A 77 5.12 -14.08 10.03
N ILE A 78 4.59 -12.86 10.27
CA ILE A 78 3.81 -12.56 11.47
C ILE A 78 2.49 -13.35 11.38
N PRO A 79 2.19 -14.26 12.31
CA PRO A 79 0.99 -15.09 12.21
C PRO A 79 -0.29 -14.25 12.20
N HIS A 80 -1.22 -14.60 11.32
CA HIS A 80 -2.55 -14.01 11.25
C HIS A 80 -3.58 -15.10 10.95
N ALA A 81 -4.02 -15.81 11.99
CA ALA A 81 -4.83 -17.03 11.87
C ALA A 81 -6.16 -16.83 11.15
N THR A 82 -6.70 -15.60 11.15
CA THR A 82 -7.99 -15.27 10.51
C THR A 82 -7.85 -14.70 9.11
N SER A 83 -6.62 -14.54 8.61
CA SER A 83 -6.37 -14.11 7.23
C SER A 83 -6.22 -15.32 6.29
N SER A 84 -6.60 -15.14 5.02
CA SER A 84 -6.46 -16.18 3.99
C SER A 84 -5.00 -16.58 3.72
N HIS A 85 -4.06 -15.69 4.02
CA HIS A 85 -2.62 -15.93 3.86
C HIS A 85 -1.95 -16.52 5.10
N LEU A 86 -2.68 -16.65 6.22
CA LEU A 86 -2.20 -17.11 7.54
C LEU A 86 -1.06 -16.26 8.14
N VAL A 87 -0.65 -15.23 7.47
CA VAL A 87 0.33 -14.23 7.89
C VAL A 87 -0.16 -12.83 7.58
N VAL A 88 0.44 -11.84 8.23
CA VAL A 88 0.18 -10.44 7.94
C VAL A 88 0.70 -10.09 6.53
N THR A 89 -0.13 -9.43 5.75
CA THR A 89 0.19 -8.93 4.41
C THR A 89 -0.16 -7.46 4.27
N VAL A 90 0.28 -6.82 3.21
CA VAL A 90 -0.08 -5.45 2.86
C VAL A 90 -0.58 -5.35 1.43
N SER A 91 -1.50 -4.43 1.20
CA SER A 91 -1.86 -3.95 -0.11
C SER A 91 -1.12 -2.64 -0.39
N VAL A 92 -0.67 -2.45 -1.62
CA VAL A 92 0.13 -1.29 -2.02
C VAL A 92 -0.48 -0.61 -3.23
N GLY A 93 -0.75 0.68 -3.10
CA GLY A 93 -1.18 1.55 -4.20
C GLY A 93 -0.03 2.44 -4.66
N VAL A 94 0.31 2.38 -5.94
CA VAL A 94 1.39 3.17 -6.54
C VAL A 94 0.80 4.25 -7.44
N ALA A 95 1.31 5.46 -7.31
CA ALA A 95 1.10 6.53 -8.27
C ALA A 95 2.43 7.23 -8.55
N GLY A 96 2.62 7.67 -9.77
CA GLY A 96 3.80 8.40 -10.20
C GLY A 96 3.43 9.62 -11.03
N VAL A 97 4.27 10.66 -10.94
CA VAL A 97 4.19 11.88 -11.76
C VAL A 97 5.49 12.08 -12.49
N LYS A 98 5.44 12.65 -13.67
CA LYS A 98 6.64 13.10 -14.37
C LYS A 98 7.04 14.47 -13.82
N PRO A 99 8.34 14.79 -13.73
CA PRO A 99 8.83 16.08 -13.24
C PRO A 99 8.31 17.28 -14.04
N SER A 100 7.88 17.07 -15.29
CA SER A 100 7.28 18.09 -16.16
C SER A 100 5.83 18.42 -15.86
N ASP A 101 5.16 17.57 -15.06
CA ASP A 101 3.74 17.72 -14.78
C ASP A 101 3.56 18.66 -13.57
N ALA A 102 2.83 19.75 -13.75
CA ALA A 102 2.42 20.63 -12.65
C ALA A 102 1.32 19.92 -11.84
N VAL A 103 1.71 18.96 -11.00
CA VAL A 103 0.80 18.17 -10.19
C VAL A 103 0.80 18.68 -8.76
N ASN A 104 -0.39 18.88 -8.20
CA ASN A 104 -0.56 19.16 -6.78
C ASN A 104 -0.20 17.87 -5.98
N PRO A 105 0.56 17.98 -4.88
CA PRO A 105 0.85 16.83 -4.00
C PRO A 105 -0.40 16.06 -3.55
N GLY A 106 -1.55 16.75 -3.37
CA GLY A 106 -2.83 16.14 -3.04
C GLY A 106 -3.32 15.18 -4.11
N ASP A 107 -3.20 15.55 -5.39
CA ASP A 107 -3.64 14.71 -6.50
C ASP A 107 -2.80 13.43 -6.62
N LEU A 108 -1.50 13.51 -6.31
CA LEU A 108 -0.63 12.35 -6.26
C LEU A 108 -1.04 11.38 -5.13
N LEU A 109 -1.41 11.92 -3.99
CA LEU A 109 -1.88 11.13 -2.85
C LEU A 109 -3.21 10.45 -3.18
N GLU A 110 -4.17 11.18 -3.75
CA GLU A 110 -5.46 10.63 -4.18
C GLU A 110 -5.30 9.51 -5.21
N ALA A 111 -4.38 9.66 -6.18
CA ALA A 111 -4.10 8.63 -7.16
C ALA A 111 -3.48 7.37 -6.51
N ALA A 112 -2.61 7.54 -5.51
CA ALA A 112 -2.06 6.41 -4.76
C ALA A 112 -3.13 5.71 -3.92
N ASP A 113 -4.06 6.44 -3.32
CA ASP A 113 -5.20 5.89 -2.58
C ASP A 113 -6.16 5.14 -3.50
N ALA A 114 -6.46 5.69 -4.69
CA ALA A 114 -7.26 5.00 -5.69
C ALA A 114 -6.61 3.67 -6.11
N SER A 115 -5.28 3.67 -6.31
CA SER A 115 -4.51 2.46 -6.60
C SER A 115 -4.58 1.45 -5.45
N LEU A 116 -4.46 1.91 -4.20
CA LEU A 116 -4.58 1.07 -3.01
C LEU A 116 -5.97 0.42 -2.91
N TYR A 117 -7.01 1.18 -3.21
CA TYR A 117 -8.37 0.64 -3.27
C TYR A 117 -8.50 -0.49 -4.31
N VAL A 118 -7.89 -0.33 -5.49
CA VAL A 118 -7.83 -1.38 -6.52
C VAL A 118 -7.09 -2.62 -6.00
N ALA A 119 -5.94 -2.44 -5.34
CA ALA A 119 -5.20 -3.56 -4.74
C ALA A 119 -6.05 -4.33 -3.72
N LYS A 120 -6.76 -3.62 -2.84
CA LYS A 120 -7.68 -4.26 -1.87
C LYS A 120 -8.80 -5.03 -2.54
N ARG A 121 -9.38 -4.50 -3.63
CA ARG A 121 -10.43 -5.18 -4.41
C ARG A 121 -9.93 -6.39 -5.18
N ASN A 122 -8.69 -6.38 -5.62
CA ASN A 122 -8.06 -7.50 -6.36
C ASN A 122 -7.61 -8.65 -5.46
N GLY A 123 -8.06 -8.70 -4.23
CA GLY A 123 -7.81 -9.82 -3.31
C GLY A 123 -6.75 -9.54 -2.25
N ARG A 124 -6.27 -8.30 -2.14
CA ARG A 124 -5.23 -7.89 -1.19
C ARG A 124 -3.87 -8.54 -1.47
N ASN A 125 -2.89 -8.32 -0.59
CA ASN A 125 -1.53 -8.85 -0.76
C ASN A 125 -0.99 -8.64 -2.18
N THR A 126 -1.17 -7.44 -2.72
CA THR A 126 -0.83 -7.11 -4.10
C THR A 126 -0.48 -5.64 -4.25
N VAL A 127 0.17 -5.32 -5.36
CA VAL A 127 0.48 -3.95 -5.77
C VAL A 127 -0.43 -3.58 -6.93
N ALA A 128 -1.01 -2.39 -6.89
CA ALA A 128 -1.76 -1.84 -8.00
C ALA A 128 -1.27 -0.44 -8.36
N GLU A 129 -1.38 -0.10 -9.62
CA GLU A 129 -1.13 1.23 -10.16
C GLU A 129 -2.39 1.76 -10.81
N HIS A 130 -2.68 3.03 -10.56
CA HIS A 130 -3.67 3.79 -11.30
C HIS A 130 -2.99 5.04 -11.87
N GLY A 131 -3.05 5.24 -13.19
CA GLY A 131 -2.44 6.41 -13.81
C GLY A 131 -3.14 7.70 -13.41
N LEU A 132 -2.39 8.77 -13.16
CA LEU A 132 -2.95 10.11 -13.06
C LEU A 132 -3.70 10.42 -14.39
N GLY A 133 -5.02 10.63 -14.31
CA GLY A 133 -5.87 10.88 -15.45
C GLY A 133 -6.83 9.75 -15.84
N GLN A 134 -6.75 8.59 -15.24
CA GLN A 134 -7.82 7.59 -15.32
C GLN A 134 -8.83 7.86 -14.20
N THR A 135 -9.76 8.79 -14.45
CA THR A 135 -10.99 8.86 -13.68
C THR A 135 -11.66 7.48 -13.72
N ALA A 136 -12.18 7.06 -12.58
CA ALA A 136 -12.92 5.81 -12.44
C ALA A 136 -14.20 5.85 -13.32
N GLU A 137 -14.03 5.70 -14.62
CA GLU A 137 -15.10 5.31 -15.52
C GLU A 137 -15.21 3.79 -15.46
N ASN A 138 -16.04 3.31 -14.54
CA ASN A 138 -16.83 2.09 -14.73
C ASN A 138 -17.59 1.75 -13.45
N GLY A 139 -18.69 2.41 -13.28
CA GLY A 139 -19.72 2.12 -12.28
C GLY A 139 -21.13 2.32 -12.78
N SER A 140 -21.34 2.26 -14.12
CA SER A 140 -22.69 2.21 -14.69
C SER A 140 -22.88 0.86 -15.37
N VAL A 141 -23.22 -0.16 -14.60
CA VAL A 141 -23.95 -1.31 -15.14
C VAL A 141 -25.39 -0.86 -15.24
N ALA A 142 -25.80 -0.52 -16.44
CA ALA A 142 -27.19 -0.34 -16.81
C ALA A 142 -27.95 -1.64 -16.47
N LEU A 143 -28.86 -1.55 -15.53
CA LEU A 143 -29.98 -2.46 -15.40
C LEU A 143 -30.86 -2.23 -16.65
N ALA A 144 -30.75 -3.09 -17.63
CA ALA A 144 -31.73 -3.24 -18.68
C ALA A 144 -32.60 -4.44 -18.36
N SER A 145 -33.87 -4.16 -18.25
CA SER A 145 -35.12 -4.94 -18.16
C SER A 145 -35.07 -6.39 -18.58
#